data_179133e0e1eba5975e84c4da1ea774ae
#
_entry.id   179133e0e1eba5975e84c4da1ea774ae
#
_cell.length_a   1.000
_cell.length_b   1.000
_cell.length_c   1.000
_cell.angle_alpha   90.00
_cell.angle_beta   90.00
_cell.angle_gamma   90.00
#
_symmetry.space_group_name_H-M   'P 1'
#
loop_
_entity.id
_entity.type
_entity.pdbx_description
1 polymer ?
#
loop_
_entity_poly.entity_id
_entity_poly.type
_entity_poly.pdbx_seq_one_letter_code
_entity_poly.pdbx_strand_id
1 'polypeptide(L)'
;MILHKCGKSGCKKLIQADKRYCDKHTNYYSRQYDRLRMTNHLTRDYRLFYQSKEWKQLRQVKLQQNPLCERCLLKHKHTIATDVHHVHDVFYHWNERTDLSNLQSLCKSCHEKIHKLGYYNTRN
;
A
#
# COMPACT_ATOMS: atom_id res chain seq x y z
N MET A 1 -9.47 -31.28 -35.76
CA MET A 1 -9.21 -30.00 -35.10
C MET A 1 -8.95 -30.25 -33.62
N ILE A 2 -7.84 -29.78 -33.13
CA ILE A 2 -7.49 -29.92 -31.71
C ILE A 2 -8.10 -28.76 -30.91
N LEU A 3 -8.83 -29.10 -29.86
CA LEU A 3 -9.43 -28.13 -28.96
C LEU A 3 -8.79 -28.23 -27.57
N HIS A 4 -8.74 -27.12 -26.86
CA HIS A 4 -8.33 -27.12 -25.48
C HIS A 4 -9.23 -26.17 -24.67
N LYS A 5 -9.14 -26.24 -23.34
CA LYS A 5 -9.95 -25.39 -22.48
C LYS A 5 -9.43 -23.96 -22.50
N CYS A 6 -10.35 -23.00 -22.34
CA CYS A 6 -9.99 -21.60 -22.13
C CYS A 6 -8.99 -21.47 -20.98
N GLY A 7 -7.97 -20.63 -21.17
CA GLY A 7 -6.90 -20.44 -20.18
C GLY A 7 -7.33 -19.76 -18.90
N LYS A 8 -8.56 -19.24 -18.83
CA LYS A 8 -9.04 -18.64 -17.59
C LYS A 8 -9.41 -19.71 -16.57
N SER A 9 -8.91 -19.58 -15.35
CA SER A 9 -9.22 -20.50 -14.27
C SER A 9 -10.74 -20.58 -14.06
N GLY A 10 -11.27 -21.79 -13.99
CA GLY A 10 -12.70 -22.04 -13.81
C GLY A 10 -13.52 -22.03 -15.08
N CYS A 11 -12.97 -21.61 -16.22
CA CYS A 11 -13.68 -21.67 -17.50
C CYS A 11 -13.46 -23.03 -18.17
N LYS A 12 -14.56 -23.68 -18.50
CA LYS A 12 -14.54 -25.01 -19.13
C LYS A 12 -14.79 -25.00 -20.62
N LYS A 13 -14.91 -23.83 -21.23
CA LYS A 13 -15.22 -23.71 -22.64
C LYS A 13 -14.05 -24.22 -23.49
N LEU A 14 -14.36 -25.06 -24.50
CA LEU A 14 -13.36 -25.55 -25.44
C LEU A 14 -13.17 -24.53 -26.56
N ILE A 15 -11.92 -24.27 -26.90
CA ILE A 15 -11.51 -23.31 -27.92
C ILE A 15 -10.49 -23.94 -28.85
N GLN A 16 -10.28 -23.33 -30.00
CA GLN A 16 -9.28 -23.77 -30.96
C GLN A 16 -7.87 -23.66 -30.38
N ALA A 17 -6.99 -24.54 -30.79
CA ALA A 17 -5.63 -24.62 -30.24
C ALA A 17 -4.80 -23.36 -30.46
N ASP A 18 -5.12 -22.57 -31.48
CA ASP A 18 -4.43 -21.31 -31.78
C ASP A 18 -4.85 -20.14 -30.85
N LYS A 19 -5.97 -20.31 -30.14
CA LYS A 19 -6.46 -19.31 -29.20
C LYS A 19 -6.12 -19.68 -27.77
N ARG A 20 -5.89 -18.69 -26.94
CA ARG A 20 -5.58 -18.88 -25.53
C ARG A 20 -6.81 -18.79 -24.64
N TYR A 21 -7.76 -17.95 -25.03
CA TYR A 21 -8.97 -17.69 -24.27
C TYR A 21 -10.19 -17.72 -25.18
N CYS A 22 -11.36 -18.05 -24.61
CA CYS A 22 -12.63 -17.95 -25.33
C CYS A 22 -12.98 -16.46 -25.55
N ASP A 23 -13.95 -16.23 -26.43
CA ASP A 23 -14.35 -14.86 -26.78
C ASP A 23 -14.77 -14.04 -25.56
N LYS A 24 -15.37 -14.68 -24.58
CA LYS A 24 -15.77 -14.03 -23.32
C LYS A 24 -14.58 -13.56 -22.49
N HIS A 25 -13.45 -14.26 -22.57
CA HIS A 25 -12.28 -14.02 -21.72
C HIS A 25 -11.07 -13.49 -22.49
N THR A 26 -11.21 -13.19 -23.75
CA THR A 26 -10.09 -12.71 -24.59
C THR A 26 -9.40 -11.50 -23.97
N ASN A 27 -10.15 -10.55 -23.38
CA ASN A 27 -9.61 -9.33 -22.81
C ASN A 27 -9.43 -9.41 -21.28
N TYR A 28 -9.75 -10.55 -20.66
CA TYR A 28 -9.71 -10.67 -19.20
C TYR A 28 -8.32 -10.40 -18.64
N TYR A 29 -7.31 -11.10 -19.15
CA TYR A 29 -5.95 -10.94 -18.63
C TYR A 29 -5.29 -9.64 -19.07
N SER A 30 -5.65 -9.09 -20.22
CA SER A 30 -5.19 -7.76 -20.63
C SER A 30 -5.65 -6.69 -19.64
N ARG A 31 -6.93 -6.75 -19.24
CA ARG A 31 -7.48 -5.80 -18.25
C ARG A 31 -6.81 -5.95 -16.90
N GLN A 32 -6.54 -7.19 -16.47
CA GLN A 32 -5.83 -7.42 -15.21
C GLN A 32 -4.39 -6.93 -15.28
N TYR A 33 -3.71 -7.15 -16.39
CA TYR A 33 -2.35 -6.68 -16.59
C TYR A 33 -2.30 -5.15 -16.52
N ASP A 34 -3.25 -4.47 -17.16
CA ASP A 34 -3.32 -3.01 -17.12
C ASP A 34 -3.53 -2.49 -15.70
N ARG A 35 -4.39 -3.15 -14.91
CA ARG A 35 -4.59 -2.80 -13.50
C ARG A 35 -3.30 -2.97 -12.70
N LEU A 36 -2.62 -4.11 -12.88
CA LEU A 36 -1.36 -4.39 -12.18
C LEU A 36 -0.29 -3.37 -12.56
N ARG A 37 -0.23 -3.01 -13.83
CA ARG A 37 0.73 -2.01 -14.29
C ARG A 37 0.48 -0.65 -13.66
N MET A 38 -0.77 -0.21 -13.57
CA MET A 38 -1.12 1.03 -12.88
C MET A 38 -0.79 0.96 -11.39
N THR A 39 -1.12 -0.14 -10.74
CA THR A 39 -0.80 -0.37 -9.33
C THR A 39 0.71 -0.33 -9.10
N ASN A 40 1.49 -0.96 -9.96
CA ASN A 40 2.94 -0.96 -9.85
C ASN A 40 3.52 0.44 -10.02
N HIS A 41 2.96 1.25 -10.90
CA HIS A 41 3.37 2.64 -11.09
C HIS A 41 3.12 3.46 -9.81
N LEU A 42 1.95 3.36 -9.23
CA LEU A 42 1.61 4.02 -7.97
C LEU A 42 2.49 3.53 -6.82
N THR A 43 2.75 2.23 -6.76
CA THR A 43 3.64 1.64 -5.76
C THR A 43 5.07 2.15 -5.91
N ARG A 44 5.52 2.37 -7.14
CA ARG A 44 6.84 2.93 -7.42
C ARG A 44 6.97 4.33 -6.84
N ASP A 45 6.01 5.21 -7.09
CA ASP A 45 6.02 6.57 -6.56
C ASP A 45 6.00 6.59 -5.03
N TYR A 46 5.21 5.72 -4.44
CA TYR A 46 5.14 5.50 -3.01
C TYR A 46 6.51 5.11 -2.44
N ARG A 47 7.20 4.14 -3.04
CA ARG A 47 8.52 3.69 -2.59
C ARG A 47 9.57 4.78 -2.75
N LEU A 48 9.54 5.52 -3.87
CA LEU A 48 10.48 6.61 -4.12
C LEU A 48 10.31 7.72 -3.08
N PHE A 49 9.09 8.02 -2.69
CA PHE A 49 8.83 9.00 -1.64
C PHE A 49 9.53 8.62 -0.34
N TYR A 50 9.39 7.37 0.11
CA TYR A 50 10.00 6.92 1.36
C TYR A 50 11.53 6.83 1.31
N GLN A 51 12.12 6.84 0.13
CA GLN A 51 13.57 6.89 -0.07
C GLN A 51 14.09 8.31 -0.24
N SER A 52 13.21 9.31 -0.35
CA SER A 52 13.59 10.68 -0.65
C SER A 52 14.23 11.39 0.54
N LYS A 53 15.07 12.41 0.23
CA LYS A 53 15.60 13.31 1.25
C LYS A 53 14.48 14.04 1.99
N GLU A 54 13.45 14.45 1.25
CA GLU A 54 12.30 15.17 1.79
C GLU A 54 11.64 14.37 2.91
N TRP A 55 11.38 13.09 2.69
CA TRP A 55 10.80 12.23 3.71
C TRP A 55 11.73 12.06 4.91
N LYS A 56 13.03 11.83 4.65
CA LYS A 56 14.00 11.63 5.73
C LYS A 56 14.11 12.85 6.64
N GLN A 57 14.11 14.05 6.05
CA GLN A 57 14.15 15.30 6.81
C GLN A 57 12.85 15.51 7.59
N LEU A 58 11.71 15.28 6.95
CA LEU A 58 10.40 15.42 7.57
C LEU A 58 10.25 14.47 8.76
N ARG A 59 10.70 13.24 8.59
CA ARG A 59 10.70 12.24 9.64
C ARG A 59 11.52 12.68 10.85
N GLN A 60 12.71 13.24 10.62
CA GLN A 60 13.54 13.76 11.70
C GLN A 60 12.87 14.92 12.43
N VAL A 61 12.27 15.85 11.69
CA VAL A 61 11.55 16.97 12.28
C VAL A 61 10.41 16.46 13.18
N LYS A 62 9.64 15.49 12.70
CA LYS A 62 8.54 14.93 13.48
C LYS A 62 9.06 14.28 14.77
N LEU A 63 10.11 13.50 14.71
CA LEU A 63 10.68 12.84 15.88
C LEU A 63 11.29 13.84 16.87
N GLN A 64 11.78 14.98 16.40
CA GLN A 64 12.25 16.05 17.28
C GLN A 64 11.10 16.75 17.98
N GLN A 65 10.00 16.96 17.28
CA GLN A 65 8.81 17.59 17.86
C GLN A 65 8.09 16.66 18.84
N ASN A 66 8.00 15.39 18.51
CA ASN A 66 7.32 14.37 19.29
C ASN A 66 8.24 13.17 19.48
N PRO A 67 9.20 13.24 20.43
CA PRO A 67 10.18 12.17 20.60
C PRO A 67 9.63 10.91 21.27
N LEU A 68 8.46 10.99 21.88
CA LEU A 68 7.83 9.85 22.54
C LEU A 68 6.68 9.30 21.69
N CYS A 69 6.45 7.99 21.79
CA CYS A 69 5.35 7.33 21.11
C CYS A 69 4.02 7.93 21.53
N GLU A 70 3.29 8.50 20.59
CA GLU A 70 2.04 9.21 20.89
C GLU A 70 0.95 8.25 21.39
N ARG A 71 0.94 7.00 20.94
CA ARG A 71 0.00 6.00 21.43
C ARG A 71 0.32 5.53 22.84
N CYS A 72 1.59 5.36 23.15
CA CYS A 72 2.02 5.01 24.51
C CYS A 72 1.69 6.11 25.48
N LEU A 73 1.83 7.37 25.08
CA LEU A 73 1.48 8.52 25.92
C LEU A 73 0.02 8.51 26.33
N LEU A 74 -0.88 8.07 25.43
CA LEU A 74 -2.30 7.93 25.77
C LEU A 74 -2.54 6.92 26.90
N LYS A 75 -1.62 6.00 27.09
CA LYS A 75 -1.66 4.98 28.14
C LYS A 75 -0.75 5.34 29.32
N HIS A 76 -0.31 6.58 29.39
CA HIS A 76 0.60 7.09 30.43
C HIS A 76 1.96 6.38 30.45
N LYS A 77 2.41 5.88 29.29
CA LYS A 77 3.73 5.26 29.12
C LYS A 77 4.65 6.19 28.35
N HIS A 78 5.90 6.26 28.78
CA HIS A 78 6.92 7.09 28.15
C HIS A 78 7.87 6.19 27.35
N THR A 79 7.51 5.89 26.12
CA THR A 79 8.30 5.05 25.21
C THR A 79 8.87 5.93 24.10
N ILE A 80 10.18 5.81 23.85
CA ILE A 80 10.84 6.57 22.79
C ILE A 80 10.28 6.12 21.44
N ALA A 81 9.87 7.09 20.63
CA ALA A 81 9.41 6.83 19.27
C ALA A 81 10.61 6.59 18.36
N THR A 82 10.50 5.58 17.52
CA THR A 82 11.51 5.24 16.51
C THR A 82 10.97 5.34 15.11
N ASP A 83 9.64 5.31 14.97
CA ASP A 83 8.96 5.27 13.68
C ASP A 83 8.04 6.47 13.53
N VAL A 84 7.86 6.91 12.30
CA VAL A 84 6.89 7.94 11.96
C VAL A 84 5.87 7.33 11.01
N HIS A 85 4.60 7.46 11.39
CA HIS A 85 3.48 6.84 10.71
C HIS A 85 2.59 7.92 10.09
N HIS A 86 2.11 7.68 8.88
CA HIS A 86 1.07 8.52 8.28
C HIS A 86 -0.29 8.07 8.78
N VAL A 87 -1.03 8.96 9.42
CA VAL A 87 -2.38 8.65 9.91
C VAL A 87 -3.30 8.33 8.74
N HIS A 88 -3.27 9.19 7.71
CA HIS A 88 -3.93 8.91 6.43
C HIS A 88 -2.89 8.34 5.47
N ASP A 89 -3.14 7.14 4.97
CA ASP A 89 -2.20 6.39 4.13
C ASP A 89 -1.79 7.22 2.91
N VAL A 90 -0.48 7.33 2.70
CA VAL A 90 0.11 8.05 1.57
C VAL A 90 -0.42 7.55 0.23
N PHE A 91 -0.66 6.25 0.11
CA PHE A 91 -1.13 5.65 -1.14
C PHE A 91 -2.48 6.23 -1.58
N TYR A 92 -3.39 6.46 -0.63
CA TYR A 92 -4.72 7.00 -0.91
C TYR A 92 -4.84 8.50 -0.64
N HIS A 93 -3.88 9.09 0.06
CA HIS A 93 -3.88 10.50 0.44
C HIS A 93 -2.55 11.14 0.10
N TRP A 94 -2.19 11.08 -1.18
CA TRP A 94 -0.88 11.53 -1.66
C TRP A 94 -0.58 12.98 -1.30
N ASN A 95 -1.59 13.83 -1.30
CA ASN A 95 -1.43 15.26 -0.98
C ASN A 95 -1.03 15.52 0.47
N GLU A 96 -1.26 14.56 1.36
CA GLU A 96 -0.95 14.68 2.78
C GLU A 96 0.37 14.02 3.15
N ARG A 97 1.17 13.57 2.17
CA ARG A 97 2.39 12.83 2.44
C ARG A 97 3.45 13.63 3.19
N THR A 98 3.46 14.96 3.03
CA THR A 98 4.42 15.85 3.68
C THR A 98 3.81 16.72 4.77
N ASP A 99 2.57 16.49 5.12
CA ASP A 99 1.84 17.25 6.12
C ASP A 99 2.19 16.73 7.52
N LEU A 100 2.84 17.55 8.35
CA LEU A 100 3.20 17.16 9.70
C LEU A 100 1.99 16.78 10.55
N SER A 101 0.84 17.40 10.31
CA SER A 101 -0.40 17.06 11.04
C SER A 101 -0.91 15.66 10.71
N ASN A 102 -0.47 15.08 9.59
CA ASN A 102 -0.81 13.71 9.20
C ASN A 102 0.22 12.69 9.72
N LEU A 103 1.23 13.13 10.46
CA LEU A 103 2.28 12.25 10.96
C LEU A 103 2.07 11.96 12.45
N GLN A 104 2.44 10.76 12.84
CA GLN A 104 2.38 10.31 14.23
C GLN A 104 3.68 9.62 14.59
N SER A 105 4.26 10.00 15.73
CA SER A 105 5.46 9.34 16.25
C SER A 105 5.05 8.09 17.02
N LEU A 106 5.63 6.95 16.67
CA LEU A 106 5.29 5.66 17.26
C LEU A 106 6.53 4.87 17.63
N CYS A 107 6.43 4.07 18.67
CA CYS A 107 7.42 3.02 18.90
C CYS A 107 7.14 1.86 17.92
N LYS A 108 8.13 1.01 17.73
CA LYS A 108 8.03 -0.09 16.78
C LYS A 108 6.84 -1.01 17.07
N SER A 109 6.61 -1.30 18.35
CA SER A 109 5.52 -2.18 18.78
C SER A 109 4.15 -1.61 18.39
N CYS A 110 3.91 -0.32 18.67
CA CYS A 110 2.64 0.32 18.31
C CYS A 110 2.47 0.41 16.80
N HIS A 111 3.54 0.69 16.07
CA HIS A 111 3.50 0.76 14.61
C HIS A 111 3.13 -0.58 13.98
N GLU A 112 3.73 -1.67 14.49
CA GLU A 112 3.40 -3.03 14.04
C GLU A 112 1.95 -3.39 14.34
N LYS A 113 1.43 -3.01 15.51
CA LYS A 113 0.04 -3.26 15.88
C LYS A 113 -0.93 -2.58 14.92
N ILE A 114 -0.65 -1.35 14.52
CA ILE A 114 -1.48 -0.63 13.57
C ILE A 114 -1.53 -1.37 12.24
N HIS A 115 -0.39 -1.86 11.75
CA HIS A 115 -0.33 -2.62 10.50
C HIS A 115 -1.11 -3.93 10.60
N LYS A 116 -0.96 -4.67 11.71
CA LYS A 116 -1.66 -5.94 11.91
C LYS A 116 -3.17 -5.78 11.97
N LEU A 117 -3.64 -4.69 12.56
CA LEU A 117 -5.08 -4.44 12.69
C LEU A 117 -5.69 -3.86 11.41
N GLY A 118 -4.87 -3.60 10.39
CA GLY A 118 -5.36 -3.13 9.10
C GLY A 118 -5.97 -1.74 9.11
N TYR A 119 -5.52 -0.87 9.99
CA TYR A 119 -6.06 0.49 10.10
C TYR A 119 -5.93 1.27 8.80
N TYR A 120 -4.95 0.96 7.98
CA TYR A 120 -4.81 1.59 6.67
C TYR A 120 -5.99 1.32 5.76
N ASN A 121 -6.64 0.17 5.91
CA ASN A 121 -7.72 -0.25 5.05
C ASN A 121 -9.08 0.27 5.51
N THR A 122 -9.16 0.79 6.73
CA THR A 122 -10.42 1.26 7.31
C THR A 122 -10.59 2.75 7.25
N ARG A 123 -9.58 3.45 6.83
CA ARG A 123 -9.64 4.91 6.70
C ARG A 123 -10.30 5.33 5.43
N ASN A 124 -11.14 6.24 5.54
CA ASN A 124 -11.81 6.85 4.40
C ASN A 124 -11.81 8.36 4.53
#